data_9bc1a6900cb940bea8f57234bbdb2aab
#
_entry.id   9bc1a6900cb940bea8f57234bbdb2aab
#
_cell.length_a   1.000
_cell.length_b   1.000
_cell.length_c   1.000
_cell.angle_alpha   90.00
_cell.angle_beta   90.00
_cell.angle_gamma   90.00
#
_symmetry.space_group_name_H-M   'P 1'
#
loop_
_entity.id
_entity.type
_entity.pdbx_description
1 polymer ?
#
loop_
_entity_poly.entity_id
_entity_poly.type
_entity_poly.pdbx_seq_one_letter_code
_entity_poly.pdbx_strand_id
1 'polypeptide(L)'
;MAIWNLLFNSNTKEKENLKNINLGRKKNLLIKNLYHESNQIDVYYSLNKNINLYELEKLCDAVGWVKRPLKKVKLALENSFLIVSIFYYKENTKQLIGFARATSDNSFNATIWDVVVHPNFQGKGIGKALMNQTIQELRNDDISTITLFADPEVIKFYRHLGFIVDPDGVKGMFWYPI
;
A
#
# COMPACT_ATOMS: atom_id res chain seq x y z
N MET A 1 -29.27 40.64 -9.59
CA MET A 1 -27.87 40.36 -10.03
C MET A 1 -27.09 39.42 -9.07
N ALA A 2 -27.72 38.73 -8.13
CA ALA A 2 -26.99 37.87 -7.15
C ALA A 2 -27.03 36.35 -7.46
N ILE A 3 -27.90 35.89 -8.35
CA ILE A 3 -28.10 34.46 -8.63
C ILE A 3 -27.09 33.93 -9.68
N TRP A 4 -26.59 34.76 -10.57
CA TRP A 4 -25.62 34.37 -11.60
C TRP A 4 -24.22 34.08 -11.05
N ASN A 5 -23.81 34.74 -9.96
CA ASN A 5 -22.49 34.51 -9.34
C ASN A 5 -22.41 33.18 -8.57
N LEU A 6 -23.53 32.61 -8.14
CA LEU A 6 -23.56 31.31 -7.43
C LEU A 6 -23.40 30.12 -8.39
N LEU A 7 -23.90 30.23 -9.62
CA LEU A 7 -23.81 29.17 -10.64
C LEU A 7 -22.42 29.08 -11.29
N PHE A 8 -21.70 30.20 -11.40
CA PHE A 8 -20.32 30.21 -11.96
C PHE A 8 -19.26 29.80 -10.95
N ASN A 9 -19.48 30.03 -9.62
CA ASN A 9 -18.54 29.61 -8.58
C ASN A 9 -18.59 28.10 -8.28
N SER A 10 -19.70 27.42 -8.52
CA SER A 10 -19.78 25.96 -8.37
C SER A 10 -19.00 25.24 -9.47
N ASN A 11 -19.11 25.69 -10.71
CA ASN A 11 -18.40 25.10 -11.86
C ASN A 11 -16.87 25.29 -11.81
N THR A 12 -16.38 26.38 -11.23
CA THR A 12 -14.93 26.61 -11.07
C THR A 12 -14.35 25.74 -9.95
N LYS A 13 -15.03 25.60 -8.82
CA LYS A 13 -14.60 24.71 -7.73
C LYS A 13 -14.63 23.22 -8.11
N GLU A 14 -15.64 22.79 -8.88
CA GLU A 14 -15.67 21.43 -9.42
C GLU A 14 -14.54 21.18 -10.44
N LYS A 15 -14.28 22.14 -11.34
CA LYS A 15 -13.16 22.05 -12.30
C LYS A 15 -11.79 22.08 -11.63
N GLU A 16 -11.62 22.86 -10.57
CA GLU A 16 -10.38 22.87 -9.77
C GLU A 16 -10.23 21.58 -8.96
N ASN A 17 -11.30 21.06 -8.35
CA ASN A 17 -11.28 19.77 -7.68
C ASN A 17 -10.98 18.62 -8.66
N LEU A 18 -11.58 18.61 -9.84
CA LEU A 18 -11.29 17.62 -10.89
C LEU A 18 -9.86 17.74 -11.42
N LYS A 19 -9.31 18.95 -11.54
CA LYS A 19 -7.89 19.17 -11.90
C LYS A 19 -6.96 18.66 -10.79
N ASN A 20 -7.25 18.96 -9.54
CA ASN A 20 -6.45 18.52 -8.39
C ASN A 20 -6.52 16.99 -8.19
N ILE A 21 -7.68 16.38 -8.42
CA ILE A 21 -7.85 14.93 -8.42
C ILE A 21 -7.05 14.29 -9.57
N ASN A 22 -7.08 14.88 -10.77
CA ASN A 22 -6.33 14.38 -11.92
C ASN A 22 -4.82 14.57 -11.79
N LEU A 23 -4.35 15.68 -11.16
CA LEU A 23 -2.93 15.89 -10.85
C LEU A 23 -2.44 14.90 -9.77
N GLY A 24 -3.24 14.66 -8.74
CA GLY A 24 -2.95 13.64 -7.72
C GLY A 24 -2.91 12.22 -8.30
N ARG A 25 -3.86 11.89 -9.20
CA ARG A 25 -3.89 10.60 -9.91
C ARG A 25 -2.64 10.39 -10.77
N LYS A 26 -2.17 11.44 -11.48
CA LYS A 26 -0.98 11.36 -12.33
C LYS A 26 0.31 11.20 -11.52
N LYS A 27 0.38 11.80 -10.34
CA LYS A 27 1.56 11.76 -9.46
C LYS A 27 1.76 10.39 -8.78
N ASN A 28 0.68 9.68 -8.52
CA ASN A 28 0.68 8.40 -7.79
C ASN A 28 0.39 7.19 -8.70
N LEU A 29 0.46 7.36 -10.03
CA LEU A 29 0.30 6.28 -10.98
C LEU A 29 1.49 5.32 -10.85
N LEU A 30 1.21 4.05 -10.57
CA LEU A 30 2.20 3.00 -10.34
C LEU A 30 2.35 2.09 -11.57
N ILE A 31 1.23 1.63 -12.12
CA ILE A 31 1.20 0.79 -13.33
C ILE A 31 0.10 1.32 -14.25
N LYS A 32 0.47 1.57 -15.51
CA LYS A 32 -0.47 2.00 -16.54
C LYS A 32 -0.97 0.82 -17.37
N ASN A 33 -2.26 0.84 -17.73
CA ASN A 33 -2.86 -0.13 -18.64
C ASN A 33 -2.67 -1.60 -18.19
N LEU A 34 -2.76 -1.90 -16.90
CA LEU A 34 -2.74 -3.27 -16.42
C LEU A 34 -3.98 -4.02 -16.93
N TYR A 35 -3.77 -5.20 -17.53
CA TYR A 35 -4.88 -6.02 -18.00
C TYR A 35 -5.53 -6.77 -16.83
N HIS A 36 -6.82 -6.49 -16.60
CA HIS A 36 -7.58 -7.14 -15.52
C HIS A 36 -9.02 -7.39 -15.98
N GLU A 37 -9.44 -8.64 -15.90
CA GLU A 37 -10.68 -9.15 -16.48
C GLU A 37 -10.89 -8.69 -17.92
N SER A 38 -11.47 -8.28 -18.64
CA SER A 38 -11.50 -7.86 -20.05
C SER A 38 -11.14 -6.38 -20.27
N ASN A 39 -10.62 -5.69 -19.25
CA ASN A 39 -10.37 -4.25 -19.30
C ASN A 39 -8.92 -3.90 -18.97
N GLN A 40 -8.49 -2.75 -19.48
CA GLN A 40 -7.25 -2.11 -19.03
C GLN A 40 -7.57 -1.14 -17.90
N ILE A 41 -6.82 -1.25 -16.80
CA ILE A 41 -6.96 -0.39 -15.64
C ILE A 41 -5.63 0.27 -15.30
N ASP A 42 -5.69 1.48 -14.79
CA ASP A 42 -4.54 2.16 -14.20
C ASP A 42 -4.50 1.89 -12.70
N VAL A 43 -3.32 1.51 -12.22
CA VAL A 43 -3.08 1.17 -10.82
C VAL A 43 -2.29 2.29 -10.17
N TYR A 44 -2.72 2.69 -9.00
CA TYR A 44 -2.17 3.81 -8.24
C TYR A 44 -1.67 3.35 -6.88
N TYR A 45 -0.79 4.14 -6.25
CA TYR A 45 -0.43 3.97 -4.86
C TYR A 45 -0.79 5.20 -4.02
N SER A 46 -0.82 5.02 -2.71
CA SER A 46 -1.01 6.08 -1.73
C SER A 46 -0.23 5.78 -0.46
N LEU A 47 0.35 6.82 0.13
CA LEU A 47 1.06 6.80 1.40
C LEU A 47 0.15 7.29 2.56
N ASN A 48 -1.11 7.53 2.28
CA ASN A 48 -2.05 8.02 3.29
C ASN A 48 -2.34 6.93 4.34
N LYS A 49 -2.11 7.27 5.61
CA LYS A 49 -2.38 6.36 6.74
C LYS A 49 -3.87 6.17 7.03
N ASN A 50 -4.73 7.05 6.52
CA ASN A 50 -6.18 6.93 6.67
C ASN A 50 -6.74 5.93 5.65
N ILE A 51 -6.72 4.65 6.02
CA ILE A 51 -7.23 3.54 5.21
C ILE A 51 -8.58 3.09 5.74
N ASN A 52 -9.50 2.76 4.84
CA ASN A 52 -10.77 2.15 5.21
C ASN A 52 -10.49 0.74 5.79
N LEU A 53 -10.75 0.58 7.09
CA LEU A 53 -10.46 -0.67 7.82
C LEU A 53 -11.23 -1.87 7.27
N TYR A 54 -12.46 -1.67 6.79
CA TYR A 54 -13.27 -2.74 6.22
C TYR A 54 -12.74 -3.20 4.85
N GLU A 55 -12.21 -2.28 4.03
CA GLU A 55 -11.54 -2.66 2.77
C GLU A 55 -10.23 -3.40 3.03
N LEU A 56 -9.48 -2.99 4.05
CA LEU A 56 -8.27 -3.70 4.46
C LEU A 56 -8.60 -5.09 5.02
N GLU A 57 -9.64 -5.23 5.84
CA GLU A 57 -10.12 -6.52 6.33
C GLU A 57 -10.52 -7.44 5.18
N LYS A 58 -11.31 -6.94 4.20
CA LYS A 58 -11.68 -7.72 3.01
C LYS A 58 -10.46 -8.18 2.21
N LEU A 59 -9.45 -7.32 2.07
CA LEU A 59 -8.22 -7.68 1.38
C LEU A 59 -7.45 -8.78 2.12
N CYS A 60 -7.37 -8.72 3.45
CA CYS A 60 -6.76 -9.75 4.29
C CYS A 60 -7.57 -11.07 4.25
N ASP A 61 -8.89 -10.99 4.33
CA ASP A 61 -9.78 -12.16 4.23
C ASP A 61 -9.63 -12.86 2.87
N ALA A 62 -9.45 -12.10 1.79
CA ALA A 62 -9.28 -12.66 0.44
C ALA A 62 -8.04 -13.54 0.28
N VAL A 63 -7.01 -13.35 1.11
CA VAL A 63 -5.80 -14.19 1.15
C VAL A 63 -5.83 -15.21 2.29
N GLY A 64 -6.95 -15.35 2.99
CA GLY A 64 -7.13 -16.34 4.06
C GLY A 64 -6.47 -15.98 5.40
N TRP A 65 -6.14 -14.72 5.62
CA TRP A 65 -5.59 -14.33 6.91
C TRP A 65 -6.64 -14.34 8.02
N VAL A 66 -6.21 -14.74 9.22
CA VAL A 66 -7.05 -14.74 10.42
C VAL A 66 -7.52 -13.31 10.73
N LYS A 67 -8.83 -13.18 10.99
CA LYS A 67 -9.42 -11.89 11.38
C LYS A 67 -8.78 -11.33 12.64
N ARG A 68 -8.38 -10.08 12.57
CA ARG A 68 -7.80 -9.33 13.68
C ARG A 68 -8.81 -8.30 14.21
N PRO A 69 -8.86 -8.04 15.53
CA PRO A 69 -9.73 -7.01 16.09
C PRO A 69 -9.45 -5.65 15.43
N LEU A 70 -10.47 -5.02 14.82
CA LEU A 70 -10.33 -3.77 14.08
C LEU A 70 -9.70 -2.64 14.92
N LYS A 71 -9.97 -2.60 16.23
CA LYS A 71 -9.35 -1.64 17.15
C LYS A 71 -7.83 -1.80 17.19
N LYS A 72 -7.32 -3.04 17.20
CA LYS A 72 -5.87 -3.31 17.15
C LYS A 72 -5.27 -2.99 15.80
N VAL A 73 -5.99 -3.31 14.70
CA VAL A 73 -5.56 -2.94 13.34
C VAL A 73 -5.44 -1.43 13.20
N LYS A 74 -6.45 -0.66 13.65
CA LYS A 74 -6.42 0.80 13.64
C LYS A 74 -5.20 1.34 14.39
N LEU A 75 -4.96 0.87 15.60
CA LEU A 75 -3.80 1.28 16.39
C LEU A 75 -2.47 0.95 15.71
N ALA A 76 -2.37 -0.23 15.07
CA ALA A 76 -1.18 -0.62 14.32
C ALA A 76 -0.94 0.31 13.12
N LEU A 77 -1.99 0.73 12.39
CA LEU A 77 -1.88 1.68 11.29
C LEU A 77 -1.43 3.06 11.79
N GLU A 78 -2.04 3.56 12.85
CA GLU A 78 -1.70 4.86 13.45
C GLU A 78 -0.22 4.93 13.88
N ASN A 79 0.32 3.81 14.40
CA ASN A 79 1.70 3.69 14.86
C ASN A 79 2.67 3.16 13.79
N SER A 80 2.22 2.93 12.57
CA SER A 80 3.12 2.60 11.48
C SER A 80 3.93 3.82 11.04
N PHE A 81 5.21 3.63 10.81
CA PHE A 81 6.09 4.65 10.22
C PHE A 81 5.64 4.96 8.79
N LEU A 82 5.50 3.93 7.98
CA LEU A 82 5.09 3.99 6.59
C LEU A 82 3.91 3.07 6.32
N ILE A 83 3.01 3.52 5.46
CA ILE A 83 1.95 2.70 4.85
C ILE A 83 1.99 2.92 3.35
N VAL A 84 1.97 1.84 2.59
CA VAL A 84 1.79 1.86 1.15
C VAL A 84 0.55 1.06 0.80
N SER A 85 -0.43 1.71 0.19
CA SER A 85 -1.63 1.06 -0.34
C SER A 85 -1.66 1.13 -1.86
N ILE A 86 -2.04 0.04 -2.51
CA ILE A 86 -2.22 -0.02 -3.97
C ILE A 86 -3.69 -0.19 -4.28
N PHE A 87 -4.19 0.56 -5.26
CA PHE A 87 -5.59 0.56 -5.62
C PHE A 87 -5.80 0.92 -7.10
N TYR A 88 -7.00 0.64 -7.58
CA TYR A 88 -7.49 1.15 -8.86
C TYR A 88 -8.88 1.77 -8.68
N TYR A 89 -9.41 2.41 -9.71
CA TYR A 89 -10.76 2.95 -9.68
C TYR A 89 -11.70 2.11 -10.55
N LYS A 90 -12.79 1.64 -9.94
CA LYS A 90 -13.93 1.02 -10.63
C LYS A 90 -15.13 1.94 -10.44
N GLU A 91 -15.69 2.46 -11.53
CA GLU A 91 -16.86 3.37 -11.49
C GLU A 91 -16.66 4.52 -10.47
N ASN A 92 -15.50 5.18 -10.50
CA ASN A 92 -15.08 6.22 -9.55
C ASN A 92 -14.89 5.77 -8.08
N THR A 93 -15.11 4.50 -7.76
CA THR A 93 -14.87 3.94 -6.43
C THR A 93 -13.46 3.38 -6.35
N LYS A 94 -12.74 3.77 -5.30
CA LYS A 94 -11.39 3.27 -5.02
C LYS A 94 -11.49 1.81 -4.54
N GLN A 95 -10.77 0.90 -5.21
CA GLN A 95 -10.69 -0.52 -4.84
C GLN A 95 -9.29 -0.83 -4.34
N LEU A 96 -9.14 -1.21 -3.08
CA LEU A 96 -7.88 -1.61 -2.48
C LEU A 96 -7.47 -3.00 -2.96
N ILE A 97 -6.28 -3.14 -3.55
CA ILE A 97 -5.78 -4.40 -4.11
C ILE A 97 -4.40 -4.82 -3.59
N GLY A 98 -3.73 -3.93 -2.88
CA GLY A 98 -2.44 -4.23 -2.27
C GLY A 98 -2.17 -3.32 -1.07
N PHE A 99 -1.45 -3.85 -0.10
CA PHE A 99 -1.14 -3.14 1.12
C PHE A 99 0.18 -3.64 1.70
N ALA A 100 0.96 -2.74 2.26
CA ALA A 100 2.11 -3.01 3.11
C ALA A 100 2.25 -1.88 4.14
N ARG A 101 2.82 -2.18 5.30
CA ARG A 101 3.20 -1.17 6.29
C ARG A 101 4.59 -1.44 6.83
N ALA A 102 5.21 -0.42 7.40
CA ALA A 102 6.49 -0.57 8.10
C ALA A 102 6.46 0.13 9.46
N THR A 103 7.18 -0.45 10.40
CA THR A 103 7.59 0.18 11.67
C THR A 103 9.06 0.58 11.58
N SER A 104 9.48 1.62 12.30
CA SER A 104 10.87 2.13 12.26
C SER A 104 11.23 2.79 13.58
N ASP A 105 12.54 2.85 13.85
CA ASP A 105 13.14 3.72 14.85
C ASP A 105 13.31 5.17 14.37
N ASN A 106 12.80 5.49 13.18
CA ASN A 106 12.92 6.78 12.48
C ASN A 106 14.39 7.18 12.17
N SER A 107 15.31 6.23 12.10
CA SER A 107 16.72 6.53 11.92
C SER A 107 17.43 5.48 11.07
N PHE A 108 17.64 4.28 11.60
CA PHE A 108 18.48 3.28 10.95
C PHE A 108 17.68 2.10 10.42
N ASN A 109 16.62 1.70 11.14
CA ASN A 109 15.98 0.41 10.94
C ASN A 109 14.50 0.56 10.61
N ALA A 110 14.01 -0.26 9.69
CA ALA A 110 12.59 -0.50 9.49
C ALA A 110 12.30 -1.98 9.31
N THR A 111 11.13 -2.41 9.80
CA THR A 111 10.60 -3.75 9.53
C THR A 111 9.31 -3.63 8.75
N ILE A 112 9.25 -4.33 7.61
CA ILE A 112 8.05 -4.39 6.76
C ILE A 112 7.12 -5.49 7.27
N TRP A 113 5.83 -5.16 7.38
CA TRP A 113 4.76 -6.01 7.88
C TRP A 113 3.56 -6.03 6.94
N ASP A 114 2.72 -7.04 7.08
CA ASP A 114 1.39 -7.09 6.47
C ASP A 114 1.41 -6.87 4.94
N VAL A 115 2.39 -7.48 4.25
CA VAL A 115 2.46 -7.41 2.78
C VAL A 115 1.38 -8.30 2.18
N VAL A 116 0.41 -7.70 1.52
CA VAL A 116 -0.72 -8.42 0.95
C VAL A 116 -1.09 -7.88 -0.43
N VAL A 117 -1.43 -8.78 -1.36
CA VAL A 117 -1.98 -8.47 -2.69
C VAL A 117 -3.19 -9.36 -2.92
N HIS A 118 -4.29 -8.74 -3.34
CA HIS A 118 -5.53 -9.44 -3.66
C HIS A 118 -5.29 -10.56 -4.68
N PRO A 119 -5.84 -11.79 -4.48
CA PRO A 119 -5.56 -12.96 -5.31
C PRO A 119 -5.74 -12.71 -6.81
N ASN A 120 -6.79 -12.01 -7.23
CA ASN A 120 -7.05 -11.67 -8.64
C ASN A 120 -5.99 -10.76 -9.28
N PHE A 121 -5.09 -10.20 -8.49
CA PHE A 121 -4.02 -9.29 -8.91
C PHE A 121 -2.62 -9.88 -8.68
N GLN A 122 -2.52 -11.06 -8.10
CA GLN A 122 -1.25 -11.79 -7.99
C GLN A 122 -0.75 -12.24 -9.38
N GLY A 123 0.55 -12.47 -9.49
CA GLY A 123 1.18 -12.85 -10.77
C GLY A 123 1.26 -11.73 -11.83
N LYS A 124 0.71 -10.53 -11.54
CA LYS A 124 0.64 -9.38 -12.46
C LYS A 124 1.65 -8.27 -12.14
N GLY A 125 2.66 -8.55 -11.32
CA GLY A 125 3.68 -7.58 -10.93
C GLY A 125 3.31 -6.63 -9.78
N ILE A 126 2.06 -6.66 -9.27
CA ILE A 126 1.59 -5.78 -8.19
C ILE A 126 2.43 -5.92 -6.92
N GLY A 127 2.74 -7.17 -6.51
CA GLY A 127 3.57 -7.40 -5.31
C GLY A 127 4.97 -6.81 -5.45
N LYS A 128 5.59 -6.96 -6.62
CA LYS A 128 6.89 -6.34 -6.92
C LYS A 128 6.81 -4.82 -6.87
N ALA A 129 5.78 -4.23 -7.47
CA ALA A 129 5.58 -2.79 -7.48
C ALA A 129 5.32 -2.25 -6.06
N LEU A 130 4.50 -2.95 -5.25
CA LEU A 130 4.24 -2.62 -3.84
C LEU A 130 5.54 -2.59 -3.03
N MET A 131 6.33 -3.66 -3.12
CA MET A 131 7.58 -3.76 -2.36
C MET A 131 8.61 -2.74 -2.82
N ASN A 132 8.77 -2.54 -4.14
CA ASN A 132 9.69 -1.54 -4.67
C ASN A 132 9.32 -0.13 -4.15
N GLN A 133 8.02 0.22 -4.19
CA GLN A 133 7.56 1.51 -3.66
C GLN A 133 7.81 1.62 -2.15
N THR A 134 7.54 0.55 -1.39
CA THR A 134 7.79 0.52 0.06
C THR A 134 9.27 0.72 0.38
N ILE A 135 10.15 0.00 -0.31
CA ILE A 135 11.61 0.14 -0.13
C ILE A 135 12.07 1.54 -0.52
N GLN A 136 11.57 2.07 -1.65
CA GLN A 136 11.93 3.40 -2.12
C GLN A 136 11.57 4.49 -1.09
N GLU A 137 10.35 4.44 -0.53
CA GLU A 137 9.93 5.41 0.48
C GLU A 137 10.78 5.31 1.75
N LEU A 138 11.06 4.09 2.24
CA LEU A 138 11.96 3.90 3.39
C LEU A 138 13.37 4.43 3.11
N ARG A 139 13.90 4.22 1.89
CA ARG A 139 15.21 4.74 1.48
C ARG A 139 15.22 6.26 1.32
N ASN A 140 14.09 6.87 0.90
CA ASN A 140 13.95 8.33 0.84
C ASN A 140 14.01 8.98 2.23
N ASP A 141 13.62 8.23 3.28
CA ASP A 141 13.73 8.62 4.69
C ASP A 141 15.06 8.18 5.33
N ASP A 142 16.09 7.88 4.53
CA ASP A 142 17.46 7.49 4.94
C ASP A 142 17.53 6.20 5.78
N ILE A 143 16.50 5.37 5.79
CA ILE A 143 16.53 4.07 6.48
C ILE A 143 17.55 3.16 5.79
N SER A 144 18.59 2.75 6.51
CA SER A 144 19.69 1.94 5.97
C SER A 144 19.39 0.44 6.01
N THR A 145 18.76 -0.04 7.07
CA THR A 145 18.46 -1.47 7.27
C THR A 145 16.95 -1.73 7.18
N ILE A 146 16.54 -2.49 6.18
CA ILE A 146 15.15 -2.88 5.99
C ILE A 146 15.02 -4.38 6.18
N THR A 147 14.17 -4.81 7.10
CA THR A 147 13.93 -6.21 7.44
C THR A 147 12.49 -6.60 7.16
N LEU A 148 12.23 -7.89 7.04
CA LEU A 148 10.90 -8.50 7.01
C LEU A 148 10.99 -9.95 7.49
N PHE A 149 9.84 -10.53 7.84
CA PHE A 149 9.71 -11.96 8.10
C PHE A 149 8.89 -12.58 6.98
N ALA A 150 9.41 -13.66 6.40
CA ALA A 150 8.84 -14.28 5.22
C ALA A 150 8.53 -15.76 5.49
N ASP A 151 7.33 -16.18 5.10
CA ASP A 151 7.01 -17.60 5.04
C ASP A 151 7.86 -18.30 3.96
N PRO A 152 8.17 -19.60 4.13
CA PRO A 152 9.05 -20.33 3.20
C PRO A 152 8.67 -20.22 1.73
N GLU A 153 7.37 -20.17 1.43
CA GLU A 153 6.82 -20.13 0.07
C GLU A 153 7.13 -18.83 -0.67
N VAL A 154 7.32 -17.72 0.07
CA VAL A 154 7.57 -16.38 -0.51
C VAL A 154 9.03 -15.93 -0.42
N ILE A 155 9.94 -16.72 0.14
CA ILE A 155 11.38 -16.39 0.23
C ILE A 155 11.96 -16.07 -1.15
N LYS A 156 11.64 -16.86 -2.18
CA LYS A 156 12.12 -16.62 -3.54
C LYS A 156 11.70 -15.26 -4.07
N PHE A 157 10.47 -14.85 -3.79
CA PHE A 157 9.97 -13.54 -4.18
C PHE A 157 10.80 -12.41 -3.56
N TYR A 158 11.06 -12.45 -2.27
CA TYR A 158 11.87 -11.42 -1.58
C TYR A 158 13.33 -11.43 -2.00
N ARG A 159 13.92 -12.61 -2.27
CA ARG A 159 15.28 -12.69 -2.84
C ARG A 159 15.40 -11.97 -4.19
N HIS A 160 14.40 -12.08 -5.07
CA HIS A 160 14.37 -11.33 -6.34
C HIS A 160 14.27 -9.81 -6.17
N LEU A 161 13.88 -9.34 -4.98
CA LEU A 161 13.86 -7.94 -4.60
C LEU A 161 15.13 -7.47 -3.89
N GLY A 162 16.12 -8.37 -3.71
CA GLY A 162 17.40 -8.07 -3.08
C GLY A 162 17.47 -8.37 -1.59
N PHE A 163 16.43 -8.98 -1.00
CA PHE A 163 16.52 -9.41 0.40
C PHE A 163 17.41 -10.64 0.54
N ILE A 164 18.23 -10.64 1.59
CA ILE A 164 19.15 -11.73 1.93
C ILE A 164 18.60 -12.46 3.16
N VAL A 165 18.56 -13.78 3.09
CA VAL A 165 18.18 -14.63 4.23
C VAL A 165 19.39 -14.82 5.12
N ASP A 166 19.24 -14.63 6.43
CA ASP A 166 20.27 -14.84 7.44
C ASP A 166 21.63 -14.19 7.08
N PRO A 167 21.70 -12.87 6.82
CA PRO A 167 22.95 -12.22 6.47
C PRO A 167 23.99 -12.49 7.57
N ASP A 168 25.18 -12.92 7.19
CA ASP A 168 26.28 -13.25 8.11
C ASP A 168 25.93 -14.29 9.20
N GLY A 169 24.91 -15.12 8.95
CA GLY A 169 24.45 -16.15 9.88
C GLY A 169 23.57 -15.63 11.02
N VAL A 170 23.19 -14.35 11.02
CA VAL A 170 22.29 -13.76 12.03
C VAL A 170 20.91 -14.34 11.91
N LYS A 171 20.35 -14.81 13.02
CA LYS A 171 19.01 -15.45 13.10
C LYS A 171 18.03 -14.55 13.84
N GLY A 172 16.81 -14.43 13.30
CA GLY A 172 15.69 -13.89 14.06
C GLY A 172 15.30 -14.83 15.20
N MET A 173 15.10 -14.26 16.38
CA MET A 173 14.62 -14.99 17.55
C MET A 173 13.28 -14.41 18.00
N PHE A 174 12.33 -15.27 18.36
CA PHE A 174 10.97 -14.88 18.72
C PHE A 174 10.68 -15.31 20.14
N TRP A 175 10.10 -14.43 20.93
CA TRP A 175 9.56 -14.72 22.24
C TRP A 175 8.03 -14.63 22.19
N TYR A 176 7.38 -15.66 22.71
CA TYR A 176 5.91 -15.71 22.83
C TYR A 176 5.53 -15.89 24.29
N PRO A 177 4.48 -15.23 24.80
CA PRO A 177 3.96 -15.51 26.14
C PRO A 177 3.47 -16.96 26.21
N ILE A 178 3.84 -17.64 27.29
CA ILE A 178 3.44 -19.01 27.62
C ILE A 178 2.05 -18.98 28.25
#